data_744d60f82c4ef437970c0cd82d20c3e9
#
_entry.id   744d60f82c4ef437970c0cd82d20c3e9
#
_cell.length_a   1.000
_cell.length_b   1.000
_cell.length_c   1.000
_cell.angle_alpha   90.00
_cell.angle_beta   90.00
_cell.angle_gamma   90.00
#
_symmetry.space_group_name_H-M   'P 1'
#
loop_
_entity.id
_entity.type
_entity.pdbx_description
1 polymer ?
#
loop_
_entity_poly.entity_id
_entity_poly.type
_entity_poly.pdbx_seq_one_letter_code
_entity_poly.pdbx_strand_id
1 'polypeptide(L)'
;CRILRTLRADLLLQNYRKKIPRCHHPINQNNYPKKCNAIGLWEYTRTIEPAFNCRLHSILLHELLLSEGIVNRFVTCLPADSLDSDCHVVNQVWLPEIQKWAMLDSDMRAWAEDENGTPLSLAEMRERYINGQEIIYRPLLDSENNFNYYKMYWAKNLYWFISWEVTGYSREDNNPAFSNHDREIILVPKGFSGF
;
A
#
# COMPACT_ATOMS: atom_id res chain seq x y z
N CYS A 1 10.22 -13.62 7.97
CA CYS A 1 10.44 -12.85 9.22
C CYS A 1 9.43 -13.29 10.28
N ARG A 2 9.91 -13.57 11.53
CA ARG A 2 9.03 -13.97 12.66
C ARG A 2 7.95 -12.92 12.93
N ILE A 3 8.27 -11.66 12.74
CA ILE A 3 7.42 -10.49 13.02
C ILE A 3 6.18 -10.47 12.09
N LEU A 4 6.34 -10.73 10.80
CA LEU A 4 5.22 -10.80 9.87
C LEU A 4 4.34 -12.04 10.09
N ARG A 5 4.90 -13.14 10.62
CA ARG A 5 4.12 -14.31 11.06
C ARG A 5 3.25 -13.99 12.28
N THR A 6 3.74 -13.16 13.19
CA THR A 6 2.98 -12.70 14.37
C THR A 6 1.78 -11.82 13.97
N LEU A 7 1.87 -11.11 12.84
CA LEU A 7 0.80 -10.23 12.38
C LEU A 7 -0.46 -10.96 11.89
N ARG A 8 -0.48 -12.31 11.83
CA ARG A 8 -1.57 -13.06 11.15
C ARG A 8 -1.89 -12.55 9.74
N ALA A 9 -1.06 -11.61 9.23
CA ALA A 9 -1.20 -11.05 7.89
C ALA A 9 -1.19 -12.17 6.83
N ASP A 10 -0.40 -13.22 7.06
CA ASP A 10 -0.38 -14.40 6.19
C ASP A 10 -1.75 -15.06 6.09
N LEU A 11 -2.48 -15.18 7.20
CA LEU A 11 -3.81 -15.83 7.21
C LEU A 11 -4.87 -14.95 6.55
N LEU A 12 -4.84 -13.64 6.83
CA LEU A 12 -5.71 -12.67 6.19
C LEU A 12 -5.43 -12.59 4.69
N LEU A 13 -4.16 -12.52 4.31
CA LEU A 13 -3.73 -12.50 2.91
C LEU A 13 -3.98 -13.84 2.19
N GLN A 14 -3.86 -15.00 2.84
CA GLN A 14 -4.20 -16.30 2.26
C GLN A 14 -5.69 -16.43 1.96
N ASN A 15 -6.56 -15.99 2.87
CA ASN A 15 -8.01 -15.96 2.65
C ASN A 15 -8.39 -14.95 1.55
N TYR A 16 -7.70 -13.83 1.49
CA TYR A 16 -7.79 -12.79 0.49
C TYR A 16 -7.39 -13.29 -0.91
N ARG A 17 -6.33 -14.11 -0.98
CA ARG A 17 -5.68 -14.56 -2.22
C ARG A 17 -6.58 -15.36 -3.16
N LYS A 18 -7.48 -16.16 -2.60
CA LYS A 18 -8.32 -17.09 -3.39
C LYS A 18 -9.43 -16.40 -4.19
N LYS A 19 -9.69 -15.12 -3.94
CA LYS A 19 -10.90 -14.44 -4.40
C LYS A 19 -10.67 -13.14 -5.18
N ILE A 20 -9.46 -12.54 -5.17
CA ILE A 20 -9.24 -11.24 -5.81
C ILE A 20 -8.20 -11.36 -6.93
N PRO A 21 -8.63 -11.22 -8.19
CA PRO A 21 -7.71 -11.18 -9.32
C PRO A 21 -6.88 -9.89 -9.31
N ARG A 22 -5.63 -9.97 -9.76
CA ARG A 22 -4.82 -8.79 -10.07
C ARG A 22 -5.38 -8.11 -11.32
N CYS A 23 -5.56 -6.81 -11.26
CA CYS A 23 -5.85 -6.03 -12.44
C CYS A 23 -4.77 -4.96 -12.62
N HIS A 24 -4.00 -5.08 -13.69
CA HIS A 24 -3.01 -4.07 -14.11
C HIS A 24 -3.61 -3.08 -15.12
N HIS A 25 -4.91 -3.11 -15.33
CA HIS A 25 -5.59 -2.21 -16.26
C HIS A 25 -6.37 -1.14 -15.50
N PRO A 26 -6.51 0.05 -16.08
CA PRO A 26 -7.37 1.07 -15.49
C PRO A 26 -8.76 0.48 -15.30
N ILE A 27 -9.25 0.57 -14.07
CA ILE A 27 -10.57 0.10 -13.70
C ILE A 27 -11.57 0.88 -14.55
N ASN A 28 -12.39 0.15 -15.31
CA ASN A 28 -13.50 0.78 -16.01
C ASN A 28 -14.42 1.45 -14.97
N GLN A 29 -14.69 2.74 -15.14
CA GLN A 29 -15.51 3.52 -14.19
C GLN A 29 -16.88 2.89 -13.94
N ASN A 30 -17.40 2.13 -14.91
CA ASN A 30 -18.68 1.42 -14.77
C ASN A 30 -18.61 0.20 -13.83
N ASN A 31 -17.42 -0.29 -13.52
CA ASN A 31 -17.18 -1.46 -12.66
C ASN A 31 -16.45 -1.11 -11.36
N TYR A 32 -16.40 0.17 -10.99
CA TYR A 32 -15.81 0.57 -9.72
C TYR A 32 -16.72 0.15 -8.54
N PRO A 33 -16.20 -0.32 -7.41
CA PRO A 33 -17.01 -0.67 -6.26
C PRO A 33 -17.81 0.53 -5.74
N LYS A 34 -19.07 0.32 -5.42
CA LYS A 34 -19.96 1.40 -4.91
C LYS A 34 -19.53 1.90 -3.54
N LYS A 35 -18.81 1.06 -2.78
CA LYS A 35 -18.31 1.36 -1.44
C LYS A 35 -16.86 0.91 -1.33
N CYS A 36 -15.98 1.85 -1.00
CA CYS A 36 -14.55 1.62 -0.84
C CYS A 36 -14.17 1.39 0.62
N ASN A 37 -14.88 0.49 1.29
CA ASN A 37 -14.55 -0.02 2.62
C ASN A 37 -14.46 -1.56 2.59
N ALA A 38 -13.93 -2.19 3.64
CA ALA A 38 -13.70 -3.64 3.64
C ALA A 38 -14.94 -4.46 3.28
N ILE A 39 -16.11 -4.10 3.80
CA ILE A 39 -17.37 -4.82 3.53
C ILE A 39 -17.77 -4.64 2.06
N GLY A 40 -17.80 -3.41 1.56
CA GLY A 40 -18.18 -3.13 0.18
C GLY A 40 -17.20 -3.72 -0.83
N LEU A 41 -15.90 -3.69 -0.53
CA LEU A 41 -14.87 -4.34 -1.34
C LEU A 41 -15.00 -5.86 -1.32
N TRP A 42 -15.32 -6.45 -0.16
CA TRP A 42 -15.60 -7.88 -0.06
C TRP A 42 -16.83 -8.28 -0.86
N GLU A 43 -17.90 -7.51 -0.82
CA GLU A 43 -19.10 -7.72 -1.65
C GLU A 43 -18.76 -7.60 -3.14
N TYR A 44 -17.96 -6.60 -3.50
CA TYR A 44 -17.50 -6.39 -4.87
C TYR A 44 -16.72 -7.60 -5.43
N THR A 45 -15.96 -8.32 -4.60
CA THR A 45 -15.25 -9.55 -5.04
C THR A 45 -16.18 -10.65 -5.54
N ARG A 46 -17.47 -10.55 -5.27
CA ARG A 46 -18.49 -11.51 -5.70
C ARG A 46 -19.13 -11.16 -7.03
N THR A 47 -18.78 -10.02 -7.61
CA THR A 47 -19.22 -9.66 -8.95
C THR A 47 -18.53 -10.53 -10.00
N ILE A 48 -19.10 -10.57 -11.21
CA ILE A 48 -18.63 -11.48 -12.29
C ILE A 48 -17.19 -11.15 -12.70
N GLU A 49 -16.83 -9.88 -12.74
CA GLU A 49 -15.52 -9.38 -13.17
C GLU A 49 -14.98 -8.32 -12.19
N PRO A 50 -14.67 -8.68 -10.96
CA PRO A 50 -14.10 -7.73 -10.01
C PRO A 50 -12.67 -7.37 -10.43
N ALA A 51 -12.34 -6.08 -10.42
CA ALA A 51 -11.00 -5.59 -10.71
C ALA A 51 -10.52 -4.71 -9.55
N PHE A 52 -9.34 -5.03 -9.02
CA PHE A 52 -8.71 -4.28 -7.95
C PHE A 52 -7.42 -3.62 -8.45
N ASN A 53 -7.26 -2.35 -8.16
CA ASN A 53 -5.98 -1.66 -8.26
C ASN A 53 -5.26 -1.63 -6.90
N CYS A 54 -4.04 -1.10 -6.87
CA CYS A 54 -3.23 -0.98 -5.67
C CYS A 54 -3.98 -0.27 -4.52
N ARG A 55 -4.79 0.76 -4.83
CA ARG A 55 -5.56 1.51 -3.84
C ARG A 55 -6.63 0.65 -3.17
N LEU A 56 -7.42 -0.09 -3.94
CA LEU A 56 -8.47 -0.95 -3.38
C LEU A 56 -7.88 -2.09 -2.54
N HIS A 57 -6.76 -2.67 -3.00
CA HIS A 57 -5.99 -3.64 -2.21
C HIS A 57 -5.55 -3.06 -0.88
N SER A 58 -4.99 -1.85 -0.89
CA SER A 58 -4.48 -1.21 0.32
C SER A 58 -5.58 -0.79 1.29
N ILE A 59 -6.73 -0.31 0.80
CA ILE A 59 -7.89 0.01 1.65
C ILE A 59 -8.42 -1.24 2.34
N LEU A 60 -8.61 -2.32 1.59
CA LEU A 60 -9.12 -3.56 2.17
C LEU A 60 -8.15 -4.13 3.22
N LEU A 61 -6.85 -4.17 2.93
CA LEU A 61 -5.86 -4.60 3.90
C LEU A 61 -5.81 -3.69 5.13
N HIS A 62 -5.92 -2.37 4.93
CA HIS A 62 -5.93 -1.40 6.03
C HIS A 62 -7.02 -1.70 7.05
N GLU A 63 -8.26 -1.85 6.60
CA GLU A 63 -9.39 -2.10 7.50
C GLU A 63 -9.33 -3.50 8.13
N LEU A 64 -8.86 -4.51 7.40
CA LEU A 64 -8.64 -5.85 7.97
C LEU A 64 -7.58 -5.82 9.07
N LEU A 65 -6.48 -5.11 8.89
CA LEU A 65 -5.45 -4.95 9.91
C LEU A 65 -5.98 -4.18 11.12
N LEU A 66 -6.76 -3.13 10.92
CA LEU A 66 -7.40 -2.39 12.01
C LEU A 66 -8.37 -3.28 12.83
N SER A 67 -9.11 -4.16 12.17
CA SER A 67 -10.02 -5.10 12.85
C SER A 67 -9.29 -6.10 13.76
N GLU A 68 -8.01 -6.35 13.48
CA GLU A 68 -7.12 -7.18 14.31
C GLU A 68 -6.32 -6.35 15.34
N GLY A 69 -6.62 -5.04 15.47
CA GLY A 69 -5.91 -4.13 16.39
C GLY A 69 -4.52 -3.72 15.92
N ILE A 70 -4.19 -3.93 14.66
CA ILE A 70 -2.87 -3.61 14.10
C ILE A 70 -2.87 -2.19 13.57
N VAL A 71 -2.04 -1.33 14.16
CA VAL A 71 -1.89 0.06 13.73
C VAL A 71 -1.24 0.11 12.36
N ASN A 72 -1.94 0.70 11.43
CA ASN A 72 -1.45 0.84 10.06
C ASN A 72 -2.13 2.02 9.35
N ARG A 73 -1.60 2.39 8.19
CA ARG A 73 -2.16 3.38 7.28
C ARG A 73 -1.82 3.02 5.84
N PHE A 74 -2.65 3.38 4.88
CA PHE A 74 -2.25 3.30 3.49
C PHE A 74 -1.68 4.65 3.02
N VAL A 75 -0.73 4.57 2.09
CA VAL A 75 0.06 5.69 1.62
C VAL A 75 0.15 5.63 0.10
N THR A 76 -0.15 6.75 -0.55
CA THR A 76 0.11 6.92 -1.97
C THR A 76 1.55 7.37 -2.17
N CYS A 77 2.28 6.61 -2.98
CA CYS A 77 3.66 6.86 -3.36
C CYS A 77 3.68 7.44 -4.78
N LEU A 78 4.41 8.53 -4.97
CA LEU A 78 4.34 9.35 -6.16
C LEU A 78 5.73 9.61 -6.76
N PRO A 79 5.81 9.80 -8.09
CA PRO A 79 7.03 10.14 -8.80
C PRO A 79 7.44 11.61 -8.62
N ALA A 80 8.65 11.94 -9.05
CA ALA A 80 9.15 13.32 -9.05
C ALA A 80 8.44 14.20 -10.06
N ASP A 81 8.04 13.63 -11.20
CA ASP A 81 7.34 14.34 -12.26
C ASP A 81 5.86 14.49 -11.89
N SER A 82 5.42 15.71 -11.66
CA SER A 82 4.03 16.02 -11.35
C SER A 82 3.05 15.79 -12.51
N LEU A 83 3.56 15.65 -13.74
CA LEU A 83 2.77 15.32 -14.92
C LEU A 83 2.59 13.82 -15.12
N ASP A 84 3.40 13.01 -14.43
CA ASP A 84 3.23 11.57 -14.41
C ASP A 84 2.07 11.19 -13.49
N SER A 85 0.96 10.78 -14.09
CA SER A 85 -0.25 10.38 -13.36
C SER A 85 -0.14 9.01 -12.69
N ASP A 86 0.97 8.29 -12.88
CA ASP A 86 1.17 6.99 -12.27
C ASP A 86 1.50 7.15 -10.77
N CYS A 87 0.95 6.27 -9.97
CA CYS A 87 1.19 6.23 -8.53
C CYS A 87 1.08 4.79 -8.02
N HIS A 88 1.60 4.56 -6.84
CA HIS A 88 1.41 3.29 -6.16
C HIS A 88 0.86 3.49 -4.75
N VAL A 89 -0.07 2.65 -4.35
CA VAL A 89 -0.66 2.71 -3.00
C VAL A 89 -0.32 1.45 -2.23
N VAL A 90 0.27 1.62 -1.06
CA VAL A 90 0.70 0.54 -0.17
C VAL A 90 0.31 0.81 1.27
N ASN A 91 0.48 -0.18 2.14
CA ASN A 91 0.29 0.01 3.57
C ASN A 91 1.63 0.23 4.28
N GLN A 92 1.63 1.09 5.28
CA GLN A 92 2.64 1.13 6.33
C GLN A 92 2.04 0.55 7.60
N VAL A 93 2.70 -0.43 8.17
CA VAL A 93 2.27 -1.16 9.37
C VAL A 93 3.24 -0.87 10.52
N TRP A 94 2.70 -0.54 11.69
CA TRP A 94 3.52 -0.34 12.87
C TRP A 94 3.87 -1.68 13.50
N LEU A 95 5.16 -1.89 13.75
CA LEU A 95 5.72 -3.08 14.38
C LEU A 95 6.16 -2.72 15.81
N PRO A 96 5.32 -2.96 16.83
CA PRO A 96 5.59 -2.50 18.20
C PRO A 96 6.83 -3.19 18.82
N GLU A 97 7.14 -4.42 18.42
CA GLU A 97 8.27 -5.18 18.95
C GLU A 97 9.63 -4.53 18.63
N ILE A 98 9.72 -3.83 17.51
CA ILE A 98 10.93 -3.12 17.07
C ILE A 98 10.71 -1.62 16.93
N GLN A 99 9.54 -1.12 17.35
CA GLN A 99 9.16 0.30 17.36
C GLN A 99 9.41 1.01 16.02
N LYS A 100 8.98 0.39 14.93
CA LYS A 100 9.16 0.97 13.60
C LYS A 100 8.00 0.67 12.63
N TRP A 101 7.90 1.49 11.61
CA TRP A 101 7.01 1.27 10.48
C TRP A 101 7.66 0.33 9.46
N ALA A 102 6.84 -0.49 8.82
CA ALA A 102 7.25 -1.35 7.72
C ALA A 102 6.30 -1.19 6.53
N MET A 103 6.84 -1.19 5.32
CA MET A 103 6.08 -1.21 4.08
C MET A 103 5.51 -2.60 3.83
N LEU A 104 4.23 -2.66 3.50
CA LEU A 104 3.52 -3.87 3.10
C LEU A 104 2.70 -3.58 1.84
N ASP A 105 3.04 -4.25 0.76
CA ASP A 105 2.36 -4.11 -0.52
C ASP A 105 1.42 -5.28 -0.76
N SER A 106 0.12 -5.04 -0.63
CA SER A 106 -0.91 -6.06 -0.81
C SER A 106 -1.16 -6.39 -2.29
N ASP A 107 -0.95 -5.45 -3.19
CA ASP A 107 -1.13 -5.65 -4.63
C ASP A 107 -0.01 -6.52 -5.19
N MET A 108 1.23 -6.12 -4.97
CA MET A 108 2.40 -6.88 -5.42
C MET A 108 2.74 -8.06 -4.50
N ARG A 109 2.07 -8.17 -3.35
CA ARG A 109 2.27 -9.21 -2.34
C ARG A 109 3.72 -9.29 -1.88
N ALA A 110 4.25 -8.14 -1.51
CA ALA A 110 5.65 -7.97 -1.14
C ALA A 110 5.82 -7.09 0.10
N TRP A 111 6.95 -7.23 0.73
CA TRP A 111 7.48 -6.33 1.73
C TRP A 111 8.97 -6.10 1.48
N ALA A 112 9.56 -5.10 2.11
CA ALA A 112 10.95 -4.75 1.92
C ALA A 112 11.76 -4.89 3.21
N GLU A 113 13.01 -5.32 3.10
CA GLU A 113 13.96 -5.41 4.19
C GLU A 113 15.36 -4.94 3.78
N ASP A 114 16.20 -4.66 4.77
CA ASP A 114 17.62 -4.44 4.59
C ASP A 114 18.40 -5.77 4.53
N GLU A 115 19.72 -5.68 4.39
CA GLU A 115 20.66 -6.81 4.36
C GLU A 115 20.68 -7.64 5.65
N ASN A 116 20.19 -7.08 6.76
CA ASN A 116 20.10 -7.76 8.06
C ASN A 116 18.71 -8.42 8.27
N GLY A 117 17.81 -8.30 7.30
CA GLY A 117 16.44 -8.78 7.39
C GLY A 117 15.53 -7.89 8.22
N THR A 118 15.90 -6.62 8.43
CA THR A 118 15.07 -5.65 9.13
C THR A 118 14.04 -5.05 8.17
N PRO A 119 12.73 -5.12 8.48
CA PRO A 119 11.70 -4.51 7.63
C PRO A 119 11.92 -3.01 7.45
N LEU A 120 11.69 -2.52 6.25
CA LEU A 120 11.88 -1.12 5.87
C LEU A 120 10.55 -0.37 5.75
N SER A 121 10.52 0.84 6.30
CA SER A 121 9.49 1.83 6.01
C SER A 121 9.71 2.48 4.65
N LEU A 122 8.69 3.17 4.12
CA LEU A 122 8.82 3.94 2.86
C LEU A 122 9.92 5.01 2.94
N ALA A 123 10.06 5.67 4.08
CA ALA A 123 11.12 6.67 4.29
C ALA A 123 12.51 6.04 4.21
N GLU A 124 12.71 4.89 4.87
CA GLU A 124 13.99 4.17 4.83
C GLU A 124 14.27 3.60 3.43
N MET A 125 13.26 3.09 2.73
CA MET A 125 13.42 2.65 1.34
C MET A 125 13.89 3.81 0.46
N ARG A 126 13.28 4.99 0.61
CA ARG A 126 13.67 6.20 -0.12
C ARG A 126 15.12 6.60 0.17
N GLU A 127 15.51 6.67 1.44
CA GLU A 127 16.87 7.00 1.86
C GLU A 127 17.90 5.99 1.30
N ARG A 128 17.60 4.70 1.40
CA ARG A 128 18.46 3.65 0.85
C ARG A 128 18.60 3.78 -0.66
N TYR A 129 17.50 4.10 -1.34
CA TYR A 129 17.51 4.29 -2.78
C TYR A 129 18.40 5.47 -3.21
N ILE A 130 18.29 6.61 -2.53
CA ILE A 130 19.11 7.80 -2.77
C ILE A 130 20.59 7.51 -2.54
N ASN A 131 20.91 6.73 -1.52
CA ASN A 131 22.27 6.39 -1.14
C ASN A 131 22.83 5.17 -1.88
N GLY A 132 22.11 4.61 -2.84
CA GLY A 132 22.54 3.42 -3.59
C GLY A 132 22.67 2.15 -2.73
N GLN A 133 21.99 2.09 -1.60
CA GLN A 133 21.98 0.93 -0.71
C GLN A 133 20.95 -0.10 -1.18
N GLU A 134 21.22 -1.35 -0.93
CA GLU A 134 20.35 -2.44 -1.36
C GLU A 134 19.01 -2.44 -0.60
N ILE A 135 17.92 -2.69 -1.33
CA ILE A 135 16.59 -2.99 -0.81
C ILE A 135 16.24 -4.40 -1.26
N ILE A 136 15.96 -5.27 -0.30
CA ILE A 136 15.60 -6.67 -0.56
C ILE A 136 14.09 -6.79 -0.48
N TYR A 137 13.44 -7.10 -1.61
CA TYR A 137 12.01 -7.36 -1.65
C TYR A 137 11.74 -8.84 -1.42
N ARG A 138 10.81 -9.11 -0.51
CA ARG A 138 10.39 -10.47 -0.16
C ARG A 138 8.93 -10.71 -0.52
N PRO A 139 8.60 -11.87 -1.04
CA PRO A 139 7.20 -12.25 -1.25
C PRO A 139 6.51 -12.45 0.10
N LEU A 140 5.30 -11.93 0.23
CA LEU A 140 4.43 -12.19 1.39
C LEU A 140 3.96 -13.64 1.43
N LEU A 141 3.94 -14.27 0.29
CA LEU A 141 3.47 -15.64 0.09
C LEU A 141 4.47 -16.34 -0.86
N ASP A 142 4.54 -17.67 -0.79
CA ASP A 142 5.31 -18.46 -1.74
C ASP A 142 4.76 -18.27 -3.16
N SER A 143 5.21 -17.21 -3.82
CA SER A 143 4.83 -16.86 -5.18
C SER A 143 6.06 -16.41 -5.96
N GLU A 144 6.17 -16.88 -7.20
CA GLU A 144 7.13 -16.36 -8.15
C GLU A 144 6.75 -14.92 -8.53
N ASN A 145 7.44 -13.95 -7.96
CA ASN A 145 7.29 -12.55 -8.34
C ASN A 145 8.51 -12.09 -9.13
N ASN A 146 8.27 -11.40 -10.25
CA ASN A 146 9.35 -10.73 -10.96
C ASN A 146 9.74 -9.42 -10.26
N PHE A 147 10.59 -9.52 -9.25
CA PHE A 147 11.04 -8.35 -8.48
C PHE A 147 11.93 -7.38 -9.27
N ASN A 148 12.42 -7.72 -10.47
CA ASN A 148 13.20 -6.77 -11.28
C ASN A 148 12.32 -5.62 -11.78
N TYR A 149 11.14 -5.92 -12.31
CA TYR A 149 10.17 -4.88 -12.68
C TYR A 149 9.75 -4.07 -11.45
N TYR A 150 9.49 -4.74 -10.33
CA TYR A 150 9.08 -4.12 -9.09
C TYR A 150 10.13 -3.15 -8.53
N LYS A 151 11.43 -3.48 -8.61
CA LYS A 151 12.52 -2.57 -8.23
C LYS A 151 12.52 -1.29 -9.06
N MET A 152 12.35 -1.40 -10.37
CA MET A 152 12.29 -0.24 -11.27
C MET A 152 11.06 0.63 -10.99
N TYR A 153 9.95 0.02 -10.68
CA TYR A 153 8.72 0.71 -10.33
C TYR A 153 8.87 1.54 -9.05
N TRP A 154 9.50 0.98 -8.03
CA TRP A 154 9.82 1.69 -6.80
C TRP A 154 10.84 2.82 -7.02
N ALA A 155 11.78 2.65 -7.92
CA ALA A 155 12.72 3.69 -8.29
C ALA A 155 12.03 5.01 -8.68
N LYS A 156 10.90 4.90 -9.37
CA LYS A 156 10.11 6.03 -9.82
C LYS A 156 9.23 6.61 -8.71
N ASN A 157 8.56 5.76 -7.93
CA ASN A 157 7.45 6.13 -7.05
C ASN A 157 7.85 6.33 -5.57
N LEU A 158 9.13 6.52 -5.24
CA LEU A 158 9.60 6.83 -3.90
C LEU A 158 9.95 8.31 -3.70
N TYR A 159 9.41 9.21 -4.50
CA TYR A 159 9.85 10.59 -4.43
C TYR A 159 9.11 11.39 -3.35
N TRP A 160 7.79 11.35 -3.33
CA TRP A 160 6.95 11.96 -2.31
C TRP A 160 5.73 11.10 -1.99
N PHE A 161 5.05 11.40 -0.89
CA PHE A 161 4.00 10.55 -0.35
C PHE A 161 2.79 11.36 0.05
N ILE A 162 1.60 10.78 -0.15
CA ILE A 162 0.36 11.28 0.41
C ILE A 162 -0.20 10.25 1.37
N SER A 163 -0.49 10.68 2.58
CA SER A 163 -1.27 9.94 3.55
C SER A 163 -2.46 10.78 4.00
N TRP A 164 -3.35 10.22 4.78
CA TRP A 164 -4.51 10.93 5.26
C TRP A 164 -4.59 10.92 6.77
N GLU A 165 -5.08 12.00 7.34
CA GLU A 165 -5.31 12.12 8.77
C GLU A 165 -6.38 11.13 9.26
N VAL A 166 -7.42 10.92 8.45
CA VAL A 166 -8.52 9.99 8.73
C VAL A 166 -8.53 8.88 7.70
N THR A 167 -8.39 7.66 8.15
CA THR A 167 -8.29 6.45 7.30
C THR A 167 -9.32 5.38 7.66
N GLY A 168 -10.36 5.71 8.40
CA GLY A 168 -11.33 4.74 8.90
C GLY A 168 -12.43 4.38 7.90
N TYR A 169 -13.33 3.53 8.39
CA TYR A 169 -14.50 3.03 7.68
C TYR A 169 -15.29 4.12 6.94
N SER A 170 -15.73 3.79 5.74
CA SER A 170 -16.51 4.69 4.85
C SER A 170 -15.83 6.01 4.50
N ARG A 171 -14.53 6.08 4.62
CA ARG A 171 -13.78 7.27 4.26
C ARG A 171 -14.14 7.79 2.85
N GLU A 172 -14.15 6.90 1.85
CA GLU A 172 -14.39 7.28 0.46
C GLU A 172 -15.88 7.40 0.07
N ASP A 173 -16.79 6.86 0.88
CA ASP A 173 -18.18 6.75 0.47
C ASP A 173 -19.03 8.00 0.77
N ASN A 174 -18.79 8.67 1.88
CA ASN A 174 -19.70 9.71 2.35
C ASN A 174 -19.03 10.83 3.13
N ASN A 175 -17.70 10.91 3.14
CA ASN A 175 -17.04 11.94 3.90
C ASN A 175 -16.74 13.15 3.01
N PRO A 176 -17.43 14.29 3.20
CA PRO A 176 -17.11 15.54 2.47
C PRO A 176 -15.66 15.97 2.65
N ALA A 177 -14.99 15.48 3.70
CA ALA A 177 -13.56 15.66 3.94
C ALA A 177 -12.68 14.99 2.87
N PHE A 178 -13.21 14.11 2.05
CA PHE A 178 -12.51 13.56 0.90
C PHE A 178 -12.35 14.50 -0.27
N SER A 179 -13.28 15.39 -0.42
CA SER A 179 -13.18 16.51 -1.35
C SER A 179 -12.32 17.66 -0.79
N ASN A 180 -11.94 17.57 0.48
CA ASN A 180 -11.12 18.58 1.15
C ASN A 180 -9.67 18.04 1.26
N HIS A 181 -8.81 18.55 0.40
CA HIS A 181 -7.36 18.31 0.44
C HIS A 181 -6.72 18.69 1.78
N ASP A 182 -7.42 19.46 2.61
CA ASP A 182 -6.97 19.94 3.93
C ASP A 182 -6.70 18.83 4.96
N ARG A 183 -7.07 17.59 4.65
CA ARG A 183 -6.79 16.42 5.51
C ARG A 183 -5.76 15.46 4.93
N GLU A 184 -5.15 15.83 3.84
CA GLU A 184 -4.03 15.11 3.28
C GLU A 184 -2.73 15.51 3.99
N ILE A 185 -1.95 14.52 4.37
CA ILE A 185 -0.60 14.71 4.90
C ILE A 185 0.35 14.46 3.74
N ILE A 186 0.96 15.52 3.26
CA ILE A 186 1.89 15.45 2.13
C ILE A 186 3.32 15.43 2.68
N LEU A 187 4.06 14.38 2.37
CA LEU A 187 5.45 14.19 2.77
C LEU A 187 6.35 14.33 1.56
N VAL A 188 7.09 15.40 1.50
CA VAL A 188 8.02 15.74 0.39
C VAL A 188 9.47 15.75 0.85
N PRO A 189 10.43 15.55 -0.07
CA PRO A 189 11.84 15.70 0.24
C PRO A 189 12.19 17.11 0.74
N LYS A 190 13.18 17.20 1.61
CA LYS A 190 13.72 18.52 2.03
C LYS A 190 14.23 19.28 0.79
N GLY A 191 13.77 20.51 0.63
CA GLY A 191 14.14 21.37 -0.50
C GLY A 191 13.26 21.16 -1.76
N PHE A 192 12.18 20.40 -1.66
CA PHE A 192 11.20 20.31 -2.72
C PHE A 192 10.50 21.67 -2.93
N SER A 193 10.52 22.17 -4.17
CA SER A 193 10.01 23.51 -4.53
C SER A 193 8.82 23.46 -5.50
N GLY A 194 8.23 22.28 -5.70
CA GLY A 194 7.20 22.09 -6.71
C GLY A 194 5.85 21.68 -6.13
N PHE A 195 4.99 22.61 -5.95
CA PHE A 195 3.54 22.52 -6.11
C PHE A 195 3.09 23.72 -6.90
#